data_4c6a5ae396966ab8b95ac65a1f315071
#
_entry.id   4c6a5ae396966ab8b95ac65a1f315071
#
_cell.length_a   1.000
_cell.length_b   1.000
_cell.length_c   1.000
_cell.angle_alpha   90.00
_cell.angle_beta   90.00
_cell.angle_gamma   90.00
#
_symmetry.space_group_name_H-M   'P 1'
#
loop_
_entity.id
_entity.type
_entity.pdbx_description
1 polymer ?
#
loop_
_entity_poly.entity_id
_entity_poly.type
_entity_poly.pdbx_seq_one_letter_code
_entity_poly.pdbx_strand_id
1 'polypeptide(L)'
;MTTPFDEARARWQSRIARQVPPATTHSGLPLEPLYIPAEGAPEYLDRLGFPGDVPMTRGIYPGMFRERLWTIRQYSGFGTPEETNARYRFLLAHGQTGLSVAFDLPTQMGLDSDDPRAYGEVGKVGVAIDTVDDLAAVFEGIPLEKISVSFTINATAAIILAMYVVVAQERGIGPELVTGTIQNDILKEYVARGTWIFPVEPALRMIVDTIDYTSRELPRFNPISIAGAHFKDAGATAVQEAAFTLADAIAYVEYVTGRGLPVDAFAPHLSFYFYTHSDLFEEVAKYRAMRRLWARVMRDRFGAKDPRSWHFRFGVVCGGSTLTRQEPLNNVVRVAYQALASVLGGAQTIFTCAWDEAIAIPTEASALLALRTQQILGYETNVPAVVDPLGGSYFLEDLTARMEAAVAEKIAQIERDGGMVAAVEAGRVQQEIADSAYRWQKAVEDGERRIVGVNWDRTEEAPVGELFREHPQTVSHQLARLTHVKAARDGARVEKALAALTEAAAGNENLMPYFLEAAAARASIGEMVTRLRKVFGEFREPLVF
;
A
#
# COMPACT_ATOMS: atom_id res chain seq x y z
N MET A 1 -23.41 -18.59 36.12
CA MET A 1 -22.66 -17.30 35.94
C MET A 1 -22.19 -17.30 34.50
N THR A 2 -22.44 -16.23 33.77
CA THR A 2 -21.96 -16.04 32.40
C THR A 2 -20.45 -15.93 32.44
N THR A 3 -19.72 -16.64 31.60
CA THR A 3 -18.27 -16.57 31.56
C THR A 3 -17.84 -15.36 30.68
N PRO A 4 -16.61 -14.84 30.85
CA PRO A 4 -16.08 -13.82 29.93
C PRO A 4 -16.14 -14.24 28.46
N PHE A 5 -16.01 -15.52 28.17
CA PHE A 5 -16.16 -16.08 26.82
C PHE A 5 -17.61 -15.94 26.30
N ASP A 6 -18.62 -16.28 27.12
CA ASP A 6 -20.02 -16.14 26.73
C ASP A 6 -20.42 -14.69 26.51
N GLU A 7 -19.92 -13.78 27.32
CA GLU A 7 -20.15 -12.33 27.15
C GLU A 7 -19.52 -11.81 25.86
N ALA A 8 -18.29 -12.19 25.56
CA ALA A 8 -17.61 -11.82 24.32
C ALA A 8 -18.31 -12.42 23.09
N ARG A 9 -18.76 -13.70 23.17
CA ARG A 9 -19.54 -14.35 22.14
C ARG A 9 -20.86 -13.63 21.86
N ALA A 10 -21.63 -13.32 22.90
CA ALA A 10 -22.91 -12.62 22.77
C ALA A 10 -22.72 -11.22 22.16
N ARG A 11 -21.70 -10.50 22.59
CA ARG A 11 -21.32 -9.18 22.05
C ARG A 11 -20.99 -9.27 20.56
N TRP A 12 -20.18 -10.23 20.15
CA TRP A 12 -19.86 -10.46 18.75
C TRP A 12 -21.10 -10.84 17.93
N GLN A 13 -21.92 -11.79 18.41
CA GLN A 13 -23.16 -12.20 17.74
C GLN A 13 -24.13 -11.05 17.53
N SER A 14 -24.24 -10.12 18.47
CA SER A 14 -25.13 -8.96 18.34
C SER A 14 -24.69 -8.00 17.21
N ARG A 15 -23.40 -7.94 16.92
CA ARG A 15 -22.85 -7.08 15.84
C ARG A 15 -23.06 -7.65 14.45
N ILE A 16 -23.00 -8.98 14.31
CA ILE A 16 -23.10 -9.63 12.98
C ILE A 16 -24.52 -10.05 12.60
N ALA A 17 -25.43 -10.26 13.57
CA ALA A 17 -26.75 -10.86 13.35
C ALA A 17 -27.62 -10.18 12.27
N ARG A 18 -27.36 -8.92 11.96
CA ARG A 18 -28.10 -8.13 10.95
C ARG A 18 -27.33 -7.89 9.65
N GLN A 19 -26.06 -8.26 9.57
CA GLN A 19 -25.15 -7.86 8.50
C GLN A 19 -24.67 -9.03 7.65
N VAL A 20 -24.68 -10.24 8.19
CA VAL A 20 -24.10 -11.41 7.54
C VAL A 20 -25.21 -12.33 7.02
N PRO A 21 -25.36 -12.47 5.68
CA PRO A 21 -26.36 -13.35 5.11
C PRO A 21 -26.05 -14.83 5.41
N PRO A 22 -27.08 -15.71 5.45
CA PRO A 22 -26.86 -17.15 5.50
C PRO A 22 -25.97 -17.62 4.34
N ALA A 23 -25.12 -18.60 4.60
CA ALA A 23 -24.29 -19.22 3.58
C ALA A 23 -24.39 -20.75 3.66
N THR A 24 -24.19 -21.41 2.53
CA THR A 24 -24.15 -22.88 2.43
C THR A 24 -22.98 -23.32 1.58
N THR A 25 -22.53 -24.54 1.74
CA THR A 25 -21.65 -25.18 0.75
C THR A 25 -22.40 -25.37 -0.57
N HIS A 26 -21.70 -25.71 -1.64
CA HIS A 26 -22.32 -26.05 -2.93
C HIS A 26 -23.24 -27.30 -2.84
N SER A 27 -23.04 -28.16 -1.84
CA SER A 27 -23.93 -29.30 -1.53
C SER A 27 -25.10 -28.94 -0.62
N GLY A 28 -25.29 -27.68 -0.27
CA GLY A 28 -26.40 -27.18 0.55
C GLY A 28 -26.21 -27.33 2.06
N LEU A 29 -25.01 -27.69 2.55
CA LEU A 29 -24.74 -27.76 4.00
C LEU A 29 -24.63 -26.33 4.57
N PRO A 30 -25.35 -26.00 5.67
CA PRO A 30 -25.28 -24.66 6.26
C PRO A 30 -23.91 -24.38 6.85
N LEU A 31 -23.48 -23.12 6.72
CA LEU A 31 -22.21 -22.64 7.25
C LEU A 31 -22.43 -21.55 8.31
N GLU A 32 -21.82 -21.74 9.48
CA GLU A 32 -21.75 -20.71 10.49
C GLU A 32 -20.78 -19.58 10.07
N PRO A 33 -21.03 -18.34 10.49
CA PRO A 33 -20.10 -17.23 10.20
C PRO A 33 -18.72 -17.43 10.80
N LEU A 34 -18.64 -18.08 11.95
CA LEU A 34 -17.42 -18.32 12.71
C LEU A 34 -17.51 -19.65 13.43
N TYR A 35 -16.45 -20.43 13.37
CA TYR A 35 -16.33 -21.66 14.15
C TYR A 35 -15.47 -21.40 15.39
N ILE A 36 -15.97 -21.82 16.55
CA ILE A 36 -15.37 -21.61 17.88
C ILE A 36 -15.43 -22.91 18.67
N PRO A 37 -14.60 -23.10 19.72
CA PRO A 37 -14.73 -24.22 20.64
C PRO A 37 -16.12 -24.25 21.29
N ALA A 38 -16.63 -25.46 21.55
CA ALA A 38 -17.93 -25.65 22.21
C ALA A 38 -17.93 -25.08 23.64
N GLU A 39 -16.81 -25.26 24.35
CA GLU A 39 -16.54 -24.68 25.65
C GLU A 39 -15.39 -23.68 25.52
N GLY A 40 -15.53 -22.51 26.15
CA GLY A 40 -14.50 -21.46 26.09
C GLY A 40 -13.23 -21.92 26.79
N ALA A 41 -12.18 -22.16 26.01
CA ALA A 41 -10.84 -22.33 26.58
C ALA A 41 -10.37 -20.99 27.18
N PRO A 42 -9.76 -20.97 28.37
CA PRO A 42 -9.28 -19.73 28.99
C PRO A 42 -8.38 -18.89 28.08
N GLU A 43 -7.54 -19.54 27.30
CA GLU A 43 -6.59 -18.89 26.36
C GLU A 43 -7.23 -18.38 25.06
N TYR A 44 -8.50 -18.72 24.79
CA TYR A 44 -9.14 -18.36 23.52
C TYR A 44 -9.23 -16.85 23.34
N LEU A 45 -9.63 -16.12 24.37
CA LEU A 45 -9.80 -14.66 24.31
C LEU A 45 -8.45 -13.94 24.14
N ASP A 46 -7.40 -14.45 24.78
CA ASP A 46 -6.08 -13.85 24.74
C ASP A 46 -5.32 -14.12 23.42
N ARG A 47 -5.56 -15.28 22.81
CA ARG A 47 -4.84 -15.73 21.61
C ARG A 47 -5.59 -15.48 20.31
N LEU A 48 -6.86 -15.87 20.28
CA LEU A 48 -7.72 -15.81 19.09
C LEU A 48 -8.70 -14.64 19.16
N GLY A 49 -9.47 -14.57 20.21
CA GLY A 49 -10.54 -13.61 20.35
C GLY A 49 -11.66 -13.77 19.32
N PHE A 50 -12.58 -12.81 19.31
CA PHE A 50 -13.60 -12.70 18.28
C PHE A 50 -13.17 -11.67 17.23
N PRO A 51 -13.55 -11.89 15.94
CA PRO A 51 -13.25 -10.91 14.88
C PRO A 51 -13.77 -9.51 15.22
N GLY A 52 -12.95 -8.49 15.01
CA GLY A 52 -13.25 -7.10 15.37
C GLY A 52 -13.05 -6.74 16.84
N ASP A 53 -12.57 -7.68 17.68
CA ASP A 53 -12.16 -7.43 19.06
C ASP A 53 -10.67 -7.78 19.26
N VAL A 54 -10.05 -7.15 20.27
CA VAL A 54 -8.68 -7.49 20.69
C VAL A 54 -8.66 -8.98 21.09
N PRO A 55 -7.64 -9.74 20.66
CA PRO A 55 -6.34 -9.33 20.07
C PRO A 55 -6.33 -9.11 18.55
N MET A 56 -7.47 -9.09 17.85
CA MET A 56 -7.58 -8.88 16.40
C MET A 56 -7.03 -10.04 15.54
N THR A 57 -6.68 -11.18 16.13
CA THR A 57 -6.06 -12.31 15.41
C THR A 57 -6.93 -12.78 14.25
N ARG A 58 -8.24 -12.87 14.46
CA ARG A 58 -9.21 -13.42 13.52
C ARG A 58 -9.78 -12.40 12.52
N GLY A 59 -9.34 -11.16 12.58
CA GLY A 59 -9.76 -10.08 11.69
C GLY A 59 -10.15 -8.81 12.41
N ILE A 60 -10.17 -7.69 11.68
CA ILE A 60 -10.44 -6.34 12.21
C ILE A 60 -11.93 -5.97 12.14
N TYR A 61 -12.75 -6.73 11.40
CA TYR A 61 -14.19 -6.53 11.31
C TYR A 61 -14.94 -7.77 11.79
N PRO A 62 -16.13 -7.62 12.42
CA PRO A 62 -16.90 -8.76 12.95
C PRO A 62 -17.26 -9.81 11.90
N GLY A 63 -17.68 -9.40 10.73
CA GLY A 63 -18.14 -10.28 9.64
C GLY A 63 -17.09 -10.50 8.53
N MET A 64 -15.98 -9.75 8.55
CA MET A 64 -14.93 -9.82 7.52
C MET A 64 -15.51 -9.91 6.11
N PHE A 65 -15.07 -10.87 5.32
CA PHE A 65 -15.49 -11.03 3.91
C PHE A 65 -16.92 -11.54 3.72
N ARG A 66 -17.55 -12.09 4.75
CA ARG A 66 -19.00 -12.40 4.69
C ARG A 66 -19.86 -11.15 4.63
N GLU A 67 -19.39 -10.07 5.22
CA GLU A 67 -20.08 -8.79 5.23
C GLU A 67 -19.78 -8.00 3.96
N ARG A 68 -18.49 -7.95 3.58
CA ARG A 68 -18.01 -7.28 2.39
C ARG A 68 -16.69 -7.91 1.92
N LEU A 69 -16.61 -8.29 0.65
CA LEU A 69 -15.36 -8.74 0.03
C LEU A 69 -14.28 -7.64 0.12
N TRP A 70 -13.03 -8.05 -0.01
CA TRP A 70 -11.91 -7.13 -0.14
C TRP A 70 -12.09 -6.20 -1.35
N THR A 71 -11.44 -5.06 -1.31
CA THR A 71 -11.39 -4.17 -2.47
C THR A 71 -10.50 -4.81 -3.54
N ILE A 72 -11.08 -5.07 -4.70
CA ILE A 72 -10.37 -5.60 -5.87
C ILE A 72 -9.74 -4.44 -6.60
N ARG A 73 -8.41 -4.44 -6.70
CA ARG A 73 -7.64 -3.45 -7.43
C ARG A 73 -6.68 -4.09 -8.40
N GLN A 74 -6.36 -3.38 -9.47
CA GLN A 74 -5.21 -3.61 -10.32
C GLN A 74 -4.31 -2.39 -10.26
N TYR A 75 -3.01 -2.61 -10.14
CA TYR A 75 -2.02 -1.56 -10.22
C TYR A 75 -1.91 -1.15 -11.69
N SER A 76 -2.15 0.12 -11.99
CA SER A 76 -2.16 0.58 -13.36
C SER A 76 -1.78 2.05 -13.44
N GLY A 77 -1.10 2.39 -14.51
CA GLY A 77 -0.62 3.71 -14.88
C GLY A 77 0.51 3.52 -15.87
N PHE A 78 0.42 4.14 -17.02
CA PHE A 78 1.45 4.12 -18.05
C PHE A 78 1.13 5.21 -19.08
N GLY A 79 2.15 5.63 -19.79
CA GLY A 79 1.99 6.52 -20.91
C GLY A 79 1.44 7.89 -20.51
N THR A 80 0.50 8.36 -21.31
CA THR A 80 -0.19 9.63 -21.07
C THR A 80 -1.34 9.48 -20.07
N PRO A 81 -1.82 10.60 -19.49
CA PRO A 81 -3.03 10.61 -18.67
C PRO A 81 -4.25 9.98 -19.34
N GLU A 82 -4.43 10.17 -20.65
CA GLU A 82 -5.55 9.61 -21.42
C GLU A 82 -5.45 8.10 -21.59
N GLU A 83 -4.25 7.57 -21.87
CA GLU A 83 -4.02 6.13 -21.95
C GLU A 83 -4.32 5.45 -20.62
N THR A 84 -3.88 6.05 -19.53
CA THR A 84 -4.17 5.59 -18.17
C THR A 84 -5.68 5.67 -17.85
N ASN A 85 -6.37 6.76 -18.24
CA ASN A 85 -7.82 6.89 -18.09
C ASN A 85 -8.57 5.78 -18.82
N ALA A 86 -8.21 5.52 -20.08
CA ALA A 86 -8.82 4.45 -20.87
C ALA A 86 -8.69 3.08 -20.18
N ARG A 87 -7.51 2.76 -19.63
CA ARG A 87 -7.28 1.54 -18.86
C ARG A 87 -8.13 1.49 -17.59
N TYR A 88 -8.28 2.57 -16.86
CA TYR A 88 -9.14 2.62 -15.67
C TYR A 88 -10.61 2.38 -16.00
N ARG A 89 -11.11 3.01 -17.04
CA ARG A 89 -12.50 2.79 -17.51
C ARG A 89 -12.72 1.34 -17.94
N PHE A 90 -11.75 0.74 -18.63
CA PHE A 90 -11.79 -0.69 -18.98
C PHE A 90 -11.89 -1.57 -17.74
N LEU A 91 -11.00 -1.40 -16.76
CA LEU A 91 -10.98 -2.22 -15.53
C LEU A 91 -12.24 -2.04 -14.68
N LEU A 92 -12.74 -0.80 -14.54
CA LEU A 92 -13.99 -0.52 -13.83
C LEU A 92 -15.19 -1.20 -14.50
N ALA A 93 -15.26 -1.17 -15.84
CA ALA A 93 -16.31 -1.86 -16.61
C ALA A 93 -16.28 -3.38 -16.44
N HIS A 94 -15.13 -3.96 -16.04
CA HIS A 94 -14.97 -5.39 -15.80
C HIS A 94 -15.05 -5.80 -14.33
N GLY A 95 -15.46 -4.87 -13.43
CA GLY A 95 -15.75 -5.18 -12.03
C GLY A 95 -14.63 -4.92 -11.04
N GLN A 96 -13.62 -4.13 -11.40
CA GLN A 96 -12.69 -3.55 -10.44
C GLN A 96 -13.45 -2.57 -9.52
N THR A 97 -13.13 -2.59 -8.22
CA THR A 97 -13.91 -1.82 -7.21
C THR A 97 -13.17 -0.62 -6.62
N GLY A 98 -11.91 -0.42 -7.00
CA GLY A 98 -11.11 0.75 -6.63
C GLY A 98 -9.95 0.92 -7.59
N LEU A 99 -9.39 2.11 -7.69
CA LEU A 99 -8.27 2.43 -8.58
C LEU A 99 -6.94 2.47 -7.84
N SER A 100 -5.84 2.18 -8.55
CA SER A 100 -4.48 2.35 -8.06
C SER A 100 -3.61 2.98 -9.14
N VAL A 101 -3.01 4.14 -8.82
CA VAL A 101 -2.22 4.93 -9.75
C VAL A 101 -0.74 4.59 -9.60
N ALA A 102 -0.13 4.13 -10.70
CA ALA A 102 1.32 4.04 -10.85
C ALA A 102 1.82 5.31 -11.55
N PHE A 103 2.81 5.95 -10.95
CA PHE A 103 3.45 7.15 -11.50
C PHE A 103 4.81 6.80 -12.11
N ASP A 104 5.18 7.51 -13.16
CA ASP A 104 6.50 7.36 -13.75
C ASP A 104 7.62 7.85 -12.84
N LEU A 105 8.85 7.51 -13.15
CA LEU A 105 9.99 7.87 -12.32
C LEU A 105 10.21 9.39 -12.22
N PRO A 106 10.08 10.20 -13.29
CA PRO A 106 10.18 11.65 -13.18
C PRO A 106 9.18 12.24 -12.16
N THR A 107 7.91 11.86 -12.23
CA THR A 107 6.88 12.30 -11.26
C THR A 107 7.27 11.93 -9.82
N GLN A 108 7.78 10.70 -9.60
CA GLN A 108 8.21 10.24 -8.28
C GLN A 108 9.43 11.01 -7.75
N MET A 109 10.35 11.43 -8.64
CA MET A 109 11.57 12.16 -8.32
C MET A 109 11.39 13.69 -8.33
N GLY A 110 10.16 14.17 -8.56
CA GLY A 110 9.86 15.60 -8.59
C GLY A 110 10.52 16.33 -9.75
N LEU A 111 10.52 15.71 -10.92
CA LEU A 111 11.01 16.26 -12.16
C LEU A 111 9.84 16.46 -13.12
N ASP A 112 9.82 17.58 -13.82
CA ASP A 112 8.90 17.77 -14.94
C ASP A 112 9.36 16.93 -16.14
N SER A 113 8.43 16.59 -17.02
CA SER A 113 8.73 15.80 -18.22
C SER A 113 9.71 16.49 -19.20
N ASP A 114 9.87 17.81 -19.11
CA ASP A 114 10.83 18.59 -19.90
C ASP A 114 12.21 18.75 -19.22
N ASP A 115 12.41 18.20 -18.02
CA ASP A 115 13.71 18.17 -17.35
C ASP A 115 14.65 17.20 -18.09
N PRO A 116 15.90 17.59 -18.41
CA PRO A 116 16.85 16.70 -19.07
C PRO A 116 17.11 15.38 -18.36
N ARG A 117 16.95 15.33 -17.02
CA ARG A 117 17.09 14.11 -16.20
C ARG A 117 15.95 13.13 -16.37
N ALA A 118 14.78 13.58 -16.86
CA ALA A 118 13.61 12.74 -17.14
C ALA A 118 13.72 11.98 -18.47
N TYR A 119 14.75 12.27 -19.27
CA TYR A 119 14.92 11.66 -20.60
C TYR A 119 14.93 10.12 -20.54
N GLY A 120 14.05 9.52 -21.32
CA GLY A 120 13.91 8.06 -21.44
C GLY A 120 13.04 7.40 -20.37
N GLU A 121 12.49 8.17 -19.40
CA GLU A 121 11.66 7.63 -18.30
C GLU A 121 10.22 8.18 -18.26
N VAL A 122 9.90 9.19 -19.06
CA VAL A 122 8.58 9.83 -19.11
C VAL A 122 7.52 8.84 -19.59
N GLY A 123 6.53 8.56 -18.74
CA GLY A 123 5.41 7.66 -19.06
C GLY A 123 5.74 6.18 -19.15
N LYS A 124 6.98 5.75 -18.85
CA LYS A 124 7.47 4.40 -19.12
C LYS A 124 6.95 3.33 -18.17
N VAL A 125 7.08 3.53 -16.87
CA VAL A 125 6.67 2.54 -15.83
C VAL A 125 5.53 3.05 -14.98
N GLY A 126 4.88 4.11 -15.41
CA GLY A 126 3.78 4.79 -14.74
C GLY A 126 3.29 5.95 -15.58
N VAL A 127 2.21 6.60 -15.16
CA VAL A 127 1.69 7.79 -15.83
C VAL A 127 2.53 9.02 -15.48
N ALA A 128 2.85 9.82 -16.48
CA ALA A 128 3.51 11.10 -16.31
C ALA A 128 2.51 12.15 -15.79
N ILE A 129 2.84 12.81 -14.70
CA ILE A 129 2.07 13.91 -14.11
C ILE A 129 3.01 15.08 -13.86
N ASP A 130 2.82 16.14 -14.59
CA ASP A 130 3.54 17.39 -14.39
C ASP A 130 2.72 18.41 -13.61
N THR A 131 1.41 18.47 -13.88
CA THR A 131 0.49 19.48 -13.34
C THR A 131 -0.84 18.86 -12.90
N VAL A 132 -1.67 19.66 -12.25
CA VAL A 132 -3.04 19.28 -11.88
C VAL A 132 -3.90 18.90 -13.09
N ASP A 133 -3.65 19.48 -14.27
CA ASP A 133 -4.42 19.20 -15.48
C ASP A 133 -4.15 17.78 -16.02
N ASP A 134 -2.94 17.23 -15.81
CA ASP A 134 -2.63 15.84 -16.11
C ASP A 134 -3.45 14.91 -15.20
N LEU A 135 -3.46 15.19 -13.91
CA LEU A 135 -4.21 14.38 -12.95
C LEU A 135 -5.73 14.48 -13.19
N ALA A 136 -6.23 15.64 -13.61
CA ALA A 136 -7.63 15.81 -14.01
C ALA A 136 -7.98 14.92 -15.22
N ALA A 137 -7.09 14.83 -16.21
CA ALA A 137 -7.26 13.97 -17.38
C ALA A 137 -7.25 12.47 -17.03
N VAL A 138 -6.37 12.04 -16.10
CA VAL A 138 -6.37 10.66 -15.58
C VAL A 138 -7.76 10.24 -15.08
N PHE A 139 -8.48 11.13 -14.43
CA PHE A 139 -9.77 10.83 -13.83
C PHE A 139 -10.97 11.31 -14.64
N GLU A 140 -10.81 11.76 -15.87
CA GLU A 140 -11.91 12.25 -16.69
C GLU A 140 -13.03 11.21 -16.83
N GLY A 141 -14.28 11.62 -16.49
CA GLY A 141 -15.46 10.76 -16.56
C GLY A 141 -15.52 9.66 -15.48
N ILE A 142 -14.61 9.65 -14.50
CA ILE A 142 -14.62 8.71 -13.36
C ILE A 142 -15.26 9.41 -12.15
N PRO A 143 -16.29 8.81 -11.50
CA PRO A 143 -16.99 9.39 -10.36
C PRO A 143 -16.16 9.24 -9.08
N LEU A 144 -15.31 10.23 -8.77
CA LEU A 144 -14.38 10.19 -7.64
C LEU A 144 -15.08 10.14 -6.28
N GLU A 145 -16.30 10.62 -6.19
CA GLU A 145 -17.14 10.52 -4.98
C GLU A 145 -17.61 9.10 -4.67
N LYS A 146 -17.49 8.16 -5.64
CA LYS A 146 -17.89 6.75 -5.51
C LYS A 146 -16.75 5.76 -5.54
N ILE A 147 -15.60 6.16 -6.09
CA ILE A 147 -14.45 5.29 -6.33
C ILE A 147 -13.29 5.69 -5.43
N SER A 148 -12.81 4.77 -4.60
CA SER A 148 -11.59 4.98 -3.82
C SER A 148 -10.35 4.85 -4.70
N VAL A 149 -9.45 5.84 -4.63
CA VAL A 149 -8.20 5.86 -5.39
C VAL A 149 -7.01 5.64 -4.46
N SER A 150 -6.09 4.76 -4.86
CA SER A 150 -4.79 4.57 -4.20
C SER A 150 -3.70 5.20 -5.04
N PHE A 151 -2.79 5.93 -4.39
CA PHE A 151 -1.67 6.60 -5.05
C PHE A 151 -0.35 6.02 -4.53
N THR A 152 0.38 5.31 -5.41
CA THR A 152 1.68 4.75 -5.06
C THR A 152 2.77 5.78 -5.37
N ILE A 153 2.91 6.73 -4.44
CA ILE A 153 3.85 7.84 -4.55
C ILE A 153 4.32 8.26 -3.15
N ASN A 154 5.57 8.71 -3.02
CA ASN A 154 6.21 8.95 -1.73
C ASN A 154 6.83 10.33 -1.63
N ALA A 155 7.99 10.58 -2.23
CA ALA A 155 8.68 11.87 -2.08
C ALA A 155 7.86 13.09 -2.55
N THR A 156 6.99 12.92 -3.55
CA THR A 156 6.08 13.96 -4.07
C THR A 156 4.62 13.75 -3.63
N ALA A 157 4.38 12.88 -2.64
CA ALA A 157 3.03 12.50 -2.20
C ALA A 157 2.17 13.70 -1.78
N ALA A 158 2.71 14.64 -1.01
CA ALA A 158 1.99 15.83 -0.58
C ALA A 158 1.52 16.69 -1.76
N ILE A 159 2.35 16.81 -2.80
CA ILE A 159 2.04 17.56 -4.02
C ILE A 159 0.93 16.86 -4.81
N ILE A 160 1.04 15.55 -5.01
CA ILE A 160 0.02 14.74 -5.70
C ILE A 160 -1.31 14.78 -4.95
N LEU A 161 -1.29 14.69 -3.61
CA LEU A 161 -2.51 14.84 -2.82
C LEU A 161 -3.15 16.22 -3.00
N ALA A 162 -2.35 17.28 -2.99
CA ALA A 162 -2.84 18.63 -3.24
C ALA A 162 -3.49 18.75 -4.64
N MET A 163 -2.85 18.21 -5.67
CA MET A 163 -3.43 18.15 -7.02
C MET A 163 -4.75 17.38 -7.04
N TYR A 164 -4.84 16.23 -6.35
CA TYR A 164 -6.06 15.43 -6.28
C TYR A 164 -7.19 16.17 -5.58
N VAL A 165 -6.90 16.89 -4.50
CA VAL A 165 -7.89 17.73 -3.80
C VAL A 165 -8.36 18.87 -4.71
N VAL A 166 -7.46 19.53 -5.45
CA VAL A 166 -7.83 20.59 -6.41
C VAL A 166 -8.73 20.01 -7.52
N VAL A 167 -8.41 18.85 -8.09
CA VAL A 167 -9.27 18.16 -9.08
C VAL A 167 -10.67 17.90 -8.51
N ALA A 168 -10.76 17.43 -7.26
CA ALA A 168 -12.05 17.22 -6.61
C ALA A 168 -12.83 18.53 -6.42
N GLN A 169 -12.18 19.59 -5.96
CA GLN A 169 -12.77 20.92 -5.77
C GLN A 169 -13.28 21.52 -7.10
N GLU A 170 -12.48 21.43 -8.17
CA GLU A 170 -12.89 21.93 -9.50
C GLU A 170 -14.09 21.17 -10.08
N ARG A 171 -14.31 19.91 -9.63
CA ARG A 171 -15.50 19.11 -9.96
C ARG A 171 -16.67 19.31 -9.01
N GLY A 172 -16.57 20.19 -8.02
CA GLY A 172 -17.61 20.43 -7.01
C GLY A 172 -17.80 19.28 -6.03
N ILE A 173 -16.79 18.42 -5.84
CA ILE A 173 -16.81 17.30 -4.88
C ILE A 173 -16.34 17.84 -3.53
N GLY A 174 -17.20 17.74 -2.51
CA GLY A 174 -16.88 18.17 -1.15
C GLY A 174 -15.79 17.30 -0.50
N PRO A 175 -15.00 17.87 0.42
CA PRO A 175 -13.88 17.16 1.06
C PRO A 175 -14.32 15.90 1.82
N GLU A 176 -15.54 15.86 2.33
CA GLU A 176 -16.13 14.70 3.02
C GLU A 176 -16.42 13.51 2.08
N LEU A 177 -16.42 13.73 0.76
CA LEU A 177 -16.63 12.71 -0.26
C LEU A 177 -15.32 12.22 -0.87
N VAL A 178 -14.20 12.93 -0.64
CA VAL A 178 -12.89 12.55 -1.15
C VAL A 178 -12.41 11.30 -0.42
N THR A 179 -12.30 10.19 -1.14
CA THR A 179 -11.87 8.90 -0.59
C THR A 179 -10.65 8.38 -1.31
N GLY A 180 -9.69 7.87 -0.55
CA GLY A 180 -8.48 7.33 -1.14
C GLY A 180 -7.44 6.97 -0.11
N THR A 181 -6.28 6.61 -0.62
CA THR A 181 -5.08 6.31 0.17
C THR A 181 -3.87 6.80 -0.60
N ILE A 182 -2.97 7.52 0.05
CA ILE A 182 -1.67 7.84 -0.54
C ILE A 182 -0.58 7.09 0.21
N GLN A 183 0.43 6.55 -0.52
CA GLN A 183 1.46 5.73 0.12
C GLN A 183 2.28 6.56 1.10
N ASN A 184 2.88 7.65 0.65
CA ASN A 184 3.50 8.67 1.51
C ASN A 184 4.43 8.10 2.61
N ASP A 185 5.11 6.99 2.30
CA ASP A 185 6.03 6.28 3.19
C ASP A 185 7.46 6.52 2.71
N ILE A 186 8.16 7.46 3.33
CA ILE A 186 9.48 7.87 2.87
C ILE A 186 10.61 7.02 3.46
N LEU A 187 10.46 6.48 4.67
CA LEU A 187 11.53 5.72 5.31
C LEU A 187 11.91 4.49 4.48
N LYS A 188 10.92 3.79 3.94
CA LYS A 188 11.19 2.65 3.05
C LYS A 188 11.86 3.05 1.72
N GLU A 189 11.71 4.30 1.26
CA GLU A 189 12.39 4.77 0.05
C GLU A 189 13.89 4.84 0.25
N TYR A 190 14.34 5.31 1.42
CA TYR A 190 15.77 5.34 1.75
C TYR A 190 16.38 3.95 1.90
N VAL A 191 15.56 2.93 2.13
CA VAL A 191 16.02 1.55 2.36
C VAL A 191 16.02 0.70 1.09
N ALA A 192 14.90 0.70 0.36
CA ALA A 192 14.63 -0.38 -0.59
C ALA A 192 14.27 0.07 -2.00
N ARG A 193 13.93 1.36 -2.23
CA ARG A 193 13.40 1.77 -3.54
C ARG A 193 14.17 2.89 -4.23
N GLY A 194 14.75 3.83 -3.47
CA GLY A 194 15.63 4.86 -4.02
C GLY A 194 14.93 6.07 -4.65
N THR A 195 13.63 6.26 -4.45
CA THR A 195 12.91 7.44 -4.96
C THR A 195 12.76 8.52 -3.89
N TRP A 196 13.86 8.96 -3.32
CA TRP A 196 13.95 10.06 -2.38
C TRP A 196 14.35 11.38 -3.07
N ILE A 197 14.07 12.50 -2.42
CA ILE A 197 14.45 13.84 -2.89
C ILE A 197 15.17 14.60 -1.77
N PHE A 198 14.52 14.73 -0.62
CA PHE A 198 14.95 15.54 0.52
C PHE A 198 15.65 14.71 1.60
N PRO A 199 16.45 15.32 2.49
CA PRO A 199 16.91 14.66 3.72
C PRO A 199 15.75 14.11 4.56
N VAL A 200 16.04 13.16 5.46
CA VAL A 200 15.03 12.41 6.21
C VAL A 200 14.09 13.33 7.01
N GLU A 201 14.64 14.30 7.77
CA GLU A 201 13.83 15.19 8.62
C GLU A 201 12.83 16.07 7.85
N PRO A 202 13.21 16.80 6.78
CA PRO A 202 12.26 17.53 5.95
C PRO A 202 11.21 16.63 5.30
N ALA A 203 11.59 15.43 4.89
CA ALA A 203 10.67 14.47 4.30
C ALA A 203 9.64 13.97 5.34
N LEU A 204 10.06 13.67 6.57
CA LEU A 204 9.16 13.31 7.68
C LEU A 204 8.23 14.46 8.05
N ARG A 205 8.73 15.72 8.02
CA ARG A 205 7.86 16.91 8.21
C ARG A 205 6.72 16.93 7.19
N MET A 206 6.99 16.70 5.91
CA MET A 206 5.96 16.69 4.86
C MET A 206 4.91 15.59 5.10
N ILE A 207 5.33 14.42 5.61
CA ILE A 207 4.40 13.34 5.98
C ILE A 207 3.49 13.79 7.14
N VAL A 208 4.06 14.37 8.19
CA VAL A 208 3.30 14.87 9.34
C VAL A 208 2.32 15.96 8.91
N ASP A 209 2.76 16.89 8.05
CA ASP A 209 1.90 17.95 7.50
C ASP A 209 0.72 17.36 6.70
N THR A 210 0.96 16.29 5.93
CA THR A 210 -0.07 15.58 5.18
C THR A 210 -1.07 14.90 6.11
N ILE A 211 -0.59 14.22 7.17
CA ILE A 211 -1.43 13.53 8.16
C ILE A 211 -2.27 14.55 8.95
N ASP A 212 -1.67 15.65 9.41
CA ASP A 212 -2.39 16.71 10.13
C ASP A 212 -3.48 17.33 9.26
N TYR A 213 -3.16 17.71 8.01
CA TYR A 213 -4.13 18.28 7.07
C TYR A 213 -5.30 17.33 6.80
N THR A 214 -5.02 16.07 6.46
CA THR A 214 -6.07 15.10 6.12
C THR A 214 -6.95 14.75 7.30
N SER A 215 -6.40 14.70 8.51
CA SER A 215 -7.15 14.44 9.74
C SER A 215 -8.22 15.51 10.01
N ARG A 216 -7.99 16.74 9.55
CA ARG A 216 -8.92 17.86 9.73
C ARG A 216 -9.86 18.07 8.56
N GLU A 217 -9.32 17.95 7.33
CA GLU A 217 -10.01 18.40 6.14
C GLU A 217 -10.59 17.26 5.28
N LEU A 218 -10.02 16.03 5.38
CA LEU A 218 -10.39 14.89 4.53
C LEU A 218 -10.74 13.65 5.37
N PRO A 219 -11.90 13.63 6.04
CA PRO A 219 -12.22 12.61 7.07
C PRO A 219 -12.34 11.17 6.55
N ARG A 220 -12.30 10.95 5.24
CA ARG A 220 -12.39 9.62 4.61
C ARG A 220 -11.13 9.25 3.83
N PHE A 221 -10.07 10.04 3.94
CA PHE A 221 -8.81 9.81 3.23
C PHE A 221 -7.77 9.18 4.16
N ASN A 222 -7.02 8.21 3.66
CA ASN A 222 -5.92 7.59 4.38
C ASN A 222 -4.60 8.27 3.96
N PRO A 223 -3.98 9.06 4.85
CA PRO A 223 -2.83 9.90 4.49
C PRO A 223 -1.53 9.15 4.33
N ILE A 224 -1.49 7.89 4.73
CA ILE A 224 -0.31 7.05 4.64
C ILE A 224 -0.69 5.58 4.47
N SER A 225 0.12 4.86 3.70
CA SER A 225 0.10 3.40 3.58
C SER A 225 1.51 2.87 3.74
N ILE A 226 1.86 2.50 4.97
CA ILE A 226 3.21 2.10 5.39
C ILE A 226 3.55 0.77 4.72
N ALA A 227 4.63 0.74 3.94
CA ALA A 227 4.82 -0.25 2.90
C ALA A 227 5.99 -1.21 3.15
N GLY A 228 5.70 -2.37 3.71
CA GLY A 228 6.62 -3.51 3.79
C GLY A 228 6.94 -4.15 2.44
N ALA A 229 6.05 -3.98 1.46
CA ALA A 229 6.16 -4.58 0.14
C ALA A 229 7.55 -4.39 -0.51
N HIS A 230 8.12 -3.19 -0.44
CA HIS A 230 9.40 -2.89 -1.05
C HIS A 230 10.58 -3.52 -0.29
N PHE A 231 10.49 -3.67 1.04
CA PHE A 231 11.47 -4.46 1.80
C PHE A 231 11.48 -5.92 1.35
N LYS A 232 10.29 -6.49 1.14
CA LYS A 232 10.13 -7.87 0.68
C LYS A 232 10.72 -8.06 -0.71
N ASP A 233 10.44 -7.17 -1.65
CA ASP A 233 10.99 -7.21 -3.01
C ASP A 233 12.51 -7.02 -3.05
N ALA A 234 13.06 -6.23 -2.13
CA ALA A 234 14.50 -6.07 -1.97
C ALA A 234 15.18 -7.31 -1.33
N GLY A 235 14.42 -8.31 -0.87
CA GLY A 235 14.92 -9.57 -0.35
C GLY A 235 14.77 -9.78 1.16
N ALA A 236 13.98 -8.96 1.85
CA ALA A 236 13.67 -9.17 3.26
C ALA A 236 12.90 -10.48 3.49
N THR A 237 13.17 -11.16 4.61
CA THR A 237 12.34 -12.26 5.10
C THR A 237 10.97 -11.75 5.55
N ALA A 238 10.00 -12.64 5.75
CA ALA A 238 8.67 -12.26 6.26
C ALA A 238 8.74 -11.58 7.65
N VAL A 239 9.66 -12.04 8.51
CA VAL A 239 9.91 -11.42 9.83
C VAL A 239 10.49 -10.02 9.67
N GLN A 240 11.48 -9.84 8.79
CA GLN A 240 12.10 -8.53 8.54
C GLN A 240 11.10 -7.55 7.93
N GLU A 241 10.35 -7.98 6.90
CA GLU A 241 9.29 -7.17 6.29
C GLU A 241 8.30 -6.67 7.36
N ALA A 242 7.78 -7.58 8.19
CA ALA A 242 6.83 -7.25 9.26
C ALA A 242 7.44 -6.30 10.31
N ALA A 243 8.66 -6.58 10.76
CA ALA A 243 9.31 -5.80 11.81
C ALA A 243 9.70 -4.40 11.35
N PHE A 244 10.29 -4.27 10.16
CA PHE A 244 10.68 -2.97 9.60
C PHE A 244 9.45 -2.10 9.33
N THR A 245 8.38 -2.69 8.78
CA THR A 245 7.13 -1.96 8.55
C THR A 245 6.48 -1.47 9.83
N LEU A 246 6.44 -2.29 10.89
CA LEU A 246 5.91 -1.84 12.18
C LEU A 246 6.83 -0.82 12.87
N ALA A 247 8.15 -0.93 12.69
CA ALA A 247 9.09 0.07 13.19
C ALA A 247 8.95 1.42 12.46
N ASP A 248 8.74 1.42 11.14
CA ASP A 248 8.38 2.62 10.38
C ASP A 248 7.09 3.23 10.92
N ALA A 249 6.06 2.41 11.13
CA ALA A 249 4.77 2.86 11.64
C ALA A 249 4.90 3.49 13.04
N ILE A 250 5.68 2.89 13.92
CA ILE A 250 5.98 3.43 15.26
C ILE A 250 6.65 4.79 15.12
N ALA A 251 7.68 4.92 14.27
CA ALA A 251 8.35 6.18 14.04
C ALA A 251 7.38 7.26 13.54
N TYR A 252 6.53 6.97 12.56
CA TYR A 252 5.55 7.93 12.07
C TYR A 252 4.55 8.36 13.14
N VAL A 253 4.05 7.43 13.96
CA VAL A 253 3.14 7.79 15.08
C VAL A 253 3.86 8.67 16.09
N GLU A 254 5.12 8.42 16.41
CA GLU A 254 5.93 9.26 17.31
C GLU A 254 6.13 10.66 16.76
N TYR A 255 6.47 10.80 15.48
CA TYR A 255 6.64 12.10 14.83
C TYR A 255 5.34 12.92 14.82
N VAL A 256 4.21 12.29 14.51
CA VAL A 256 2.90 12.96 14.47
C VAL A 256 2.45 13.37 15.89
N THR A 257 2.57 12.48 16.87
CA THR A 257 2.21 12.79 18.27
C THR A 257 3.18 13.80 18.88
N GLY A 258 4.46 13.75 18.52
CA GLY A 258 5.48 14.74 18.91
C GLY A 258 5.17 16.16 18.41
N ARG A 259 4.42 16.30 17.31
CA ARG A 259 3.88 17.59 16.80
C ARG A 259 2.57 18.00 17.49
N GLY A 260 2.09 17.23 18.48
CA GLY A 260 0.93 17.57 19.31
C GLY A 260 -0.43 17.05 18.77
N LEU A 261 -0.45 16.23 17.73
CA LEU A 261 -1.69 15.64 17.24
C LEU A 261 -2.07 14.43 18.11
N PRO A 262 -3.29 14.38 18.70
CA PRO A 262 -3.73 13.23 19.48
C PRO A 262 -3.76 11.96 18.61
N VAL A 263 -3.31 10.83 19.15
CA VAL A 263 -3.21 9.57 18.40
C VAL A 263 -4.53 9.14 17.79
N ASP A 264 -5.64 9.26 18.49
CA ASP A 264 -6.97 8.87 18.00
C ASP A 264 -7.52 9.80 16.90
N ALA A 265 -6.89 10.96 16.65
CA ALA A 265 -7.28 11.85 15.57
C ALA A 265 -6.84 11.35 14.19
N PHE A 266 -5.75 10.58 14.11
CA PHE A 266 -5.19 10.12 12.82
C PHE A 266 -5.04 8.60 12.70
N ALA A 267 -4.80 7.90 13.81
CA ALA A 267 -4.55 6.45 13.77
C ALA A 267 -5.66 5.62 13.12
N PRO A 268 -6.97 5.97 13.21
CA PRO A 268 -8.02 5.30 12.46
C PRO A 268 -7.83 5.33 10.94
N HIS A 269 -6.98 6.21 10.42
CA HIS A 269 -6.71 6.39 9.00
C HIS A 269 -5.35 5.85 8.55
N LEU A 270 -4.56 5.28 9.46
CA LEU A 270 -3.34 4.58 9.10
C LEU A 270 -3.67 3.29 8.34
N SER A 271 -2.88 3.00 7.32
CA SER A 271 -2.97 1.77 6.55
C SER A 271 -1.59 1.21 6.23
N PHE A 272 -1.56 -0.04 5.77
CA PHE A 272 -0.32 -0.77 5.50
C PHE A 272 -0.38 -1.43 4.12
N TYR A 273 0.79 -1.80 3.59
CA TYR A 273 0.91 -2.38 2.28
C TYR A 273 2.04 -3.42 2.22
N PHE A 274 1.72 -4.64 1.77
CA PHE A 274 2.64 -5.78 1.77
C PHE A 274 2.68 -6.50 0.43
N TYR A 275 3.74 -7.32 0.26
CA TYR A 275 3.68 -8.42 -0.68
C TYR A 275 3.26 -9.70 0.03
N THR A 276 2.45 -10.52 -0.67
CA THR A 276 2.20 -11.90 -0.30
C THR A 276 3.01 -12.80 -1.22
N HIS A 277 4.00 -13.49 -0.67
CA HIS A 277 4.84 -14.41 -1.41
C HIS A 277 4.32 -15.85 -1.36
N SER A 278 5.15 -16.83 -1.78
CA SER A 278 4.68 -18.19 -2.07
C SER A 278 4.62 -19.13 -0.85
N ASP A 279 5.16 -18.75 0.32
CA ASP A 279 5.00 -19.54 1.54
C ASP A 279 3.65 -19.24 2.19
N LEU A 280 2.65 -20.02 1.78
CA LEU A 280 1.24 -19.76 2.10
C LEU A 280 0.97 -19.58 3.59
N PHE A 281 1.47 -20.49 4.42
CA PHE A 281 1.17 -20.45 5.86
C PHE A 281 2.00 -19.40 6.60
N GLU A 282 3.24 -19.15 6.17
CA GLU A 282 4.07 -18.05 6.71
C GLU A 282 3.39 -16.70 6.47
N GLU A 283 2.87 -16.48 5.27
CA GLU A 283 2.16 -15.24 4.92
C GLU A 283 0.88 -15.05 5.73
N VAL A 284 0.06 -16.11 5.88
CA VAL A 284 -1.13 -16.07 6.73
C VAL A 284 -0.76 -15.77 8.19
N ALA A 285 0.26 -16.43 8.73
CA ALA A 285 0.72 -16.23 10.10
C ALA A 285 1.28 -14.82 10.32
N LYS A 286 2.02 -14.27 9.33
CA LYS A 286 2.53 -12.90 9.33
C LYS A 286 1.40 -11.88 9.55
N TYR A 287 0.34 -11.93 8.77
CA TYR A 287 -0.77 -10.98 8.89
C TYR A 287 -1.54 -11.12 10.20
N ARG A 288 -1.72 -12.35 10.70
CA ARG A 288 -2.33 -12.61 12.00
C ARG A 288 -1.50 -12.04 13.16
N ALA A 289 -0.19 -12.28 13.14
CA ALA A 289 0.76 -11.77 14.14
C ALA A 289 0.83 -10.24 14.13
N MET A 290 0.89 -9.62 12.94
CA MET A 290 0.94 -8.16 12.81
C MET A 290 -0.31 -7.47 13.34
N ARG A 291 -1.51 -8.02 13.13
CA ARG A 291 -2.73 -7.47 13.72
C ARG A 291 -2.67 -7.44 15.24
N ARG A 292 -2.19 -8.51 15.87
CA ARG A 292 -2.04 -8.60 17.33
C ARG A 292 -1.02 -7.59 17.85
N LEU A 293 0.15 -7.54 17.22
CA LEU A 293 1.23 -6.63 17.60
C LEU A 293 0.79 -5.17 17.46
N TRP A 294 0.19 -4.81 16.34
CA TRP A 294 -0.26 -3.44 16.10
C TRP A 294 -1.32 -2.99 17.10
N ALA A 295 -2.33 -3.82 17.35
CA ALA A 295 -3.36 -3.51 18.34
C ALA A 295 -2.76 -3.29 19.74
N ARG A 296 -1.75 -4.08 20.12
CA ARG A 296 -1.01 -3.92 21.38
C ARG A 296 -0.19 -2.63 21.40
N VAL A 297 0.56 -2.35 20.33
CA VAL A 297 1.36 -1.12 20.21
C VAL A 297 0.48 0.13 20.35
N MET A 298 -0.62 0.19 19.62
CA MET A 298 -1.49 1.35 19.66
C MET A 298 -2.17 1.55 21.03
N ARG A 299 -2.64 0.46 21.62
CA ARG A 299 -3.32 0.49 22.91
C ARG A 299 -2.36 0.77 24.07
N ASP A 300 -1.26 0.01 24.15
CA ASP A 300 -0.43 -0.05 25.35
C ASP A 300 0.74 0.95 25.31
N ARG A 301 1.34 1.22 24.15
CA ARG A 301 2.42 2.19 23.97
C ARG A 301 1.90 3.61 23.75
N PHE A 302 0.98 3.79 22.79
CA PHE A 302 0.47 5.10 22.42
C PHE A 302 -0.80 5.52 23.18
N GLY A 303 -1.39 4.61 23.95
CA GLY A 303 -2.54 4.89 24.78
C GLY A 303 -3.82 5.24 24.02
N ALA A 304 -3.93 4.79 22.75
CA ALA A 304 -5.11 4.99 21.92
C ALA A 304 -6.37 4.42 22.57
N LYS A 305 -7.46 5.18 22.56
CA LYS A 305 -8.74 4.81 23.20
C LYS A 305 -9.81 4.39 22.21
N ASP A 306 -9.77 4.93 20.99
CA ASP A 306 -10.68 4.55 19.92
C ASP A 306 -10.31 3.16 19.40
N PRO A 307 -11.20 2.15 19.46
CA PRO A 307 -10.92 0.82 18.91
C PRO A 307 -10.53 0.82 17.43
N ARG A 308 -10.98 1.82 16.66
CA ARG A 308 -10.58 1.97 15.24
C ARG A 308 -9.09 2.26 15.08
N SER A 309 -8.46 2.91 16.07
CA SER A 309 -7.02 3.16 16.10
C SER A 309 -6.17 1.89 16.25
N TRP A 310 -6.76 0.79 16.73
CA TRP A 310 -6.09 -0.50 16.89
C TRP A 310 -6.16 -1.38 15.64
N HIS A 311 -6.94 -0.98 14.62
CA HIS A 311 -7.12 -1.75 13.41
C HIS A 311 -5.85 -1.73 12.55
N PHE A 312 -5.32 -2.91 12.28
CA PHE A 312 -4.28 -3.11 11.28
C PHE A 312 -4.92 -3.30 9.91
N ARG A 313 -5.21 -2.18 9.23
CA ARG A 313 -5.80 -2.21 7.88
C ARG A 313 -4.70 -2.29 6.84
N PHE A 314 -4.74 -3.29 5.98
CA PHE A 314 -3.69 -3.47 4.99
C PHE A 314 -4.20 -3.93 3.63
N GLY A 315 -3.46 -3.52 2.62
CA GLY A 315 -3.55 -4.05 1.27
C GLY A 315 -2.34 -4.92 0.94
N VAL A 316 -2.49 -5.80 -0.03
CA VAL A 316 -1.41 -6.68 -0.48
C VAL A 316 -1.30 -6.70 -1.99
N VAL A 317 -0.08 -6.91 -2.49
CA VAL A 317 0.20 -7.33 -3.86
C VAL A 317 0.55 -8.81 -3.85
N CYS A 318 -0.01 -9.53 -4.78
CA CYS A 318 0.31 -10.92 -5.08
C CYS A 318 1.12 -10.95 -6.37
N GLY A 319 2.39 -11.35 -6.29
CA GLY A 319 3.31 -11.32 -7.42
C GLY A 319 4.69 -10.78 -7.06
N GLY A 320 5.05 -9.66 -7.68
CA GLY A 320 6.34 -8.99 -7.49
C GLY A 320 7.52 -9.90 -7.85
N SER A 321 8.56 -9.87 -7.03
CA SER A 321 9.81 -10.63 -7.23
C SER A 321 9.65 -12.17 -7.27
N THR A 322 8.45 -12.69 -6.97
CA THR A 322 8.16 -14.13 -7.09
C THR A 322 7.77 -14.57 -8.50
N LEU A 323 7.46 -13.62 -9.38
CA LEU A 323 7.09 -13.93 -10.76
C LEU A 323 8.34 -14.12 -11.62
N THR A 324 8.24 -15.04 -12.55
CA THR A 324 9.39 -15.45 -13.38
C THR A 324 9.11 -15.17 -14.86
N ARG A 325 10.17 -14.77 -15.57
CA ARG A 325 10.14 -14.66 -17.02
C ARG A 325 10.02 -16.03 -17.69
N GLN A 326 10.66 -17.03 -17.07
CA GLN A 326 10.62 -18.41 -17.54
C GLN A 326 9.22 -18.98 -17.30
N GLU A 327 8.67 -19.64 -18.30
CA GLU A 327 7.33 -20.24 -18.27
C GLU A 327 6.28 -19.30 -17.67
N PRO A 328 6.08 -18.09 -18.24
CA PRO A 328 5.39 -17.00 -17.57
C PRO A 328 3.91 -17.30 -17.24
N LEU A 329 3.26 -18.25 -17.94
CA LEU A 329 1.90 -18.67 -17.61
C LEU A 329 1.79 -19.35 -16.25
N ASN A 330 2.87 -19.93 -15.72
CA ASN A 330 2.92 -20.45 -14.34
C ASN A 330 2.72 -19.35 -13.29
N ASN A 331 2.94 -18.08 -13.64
CA ASN A 331 2.70 -16.94 -12.77
C ASN A 331 1.21 -16.80 -12.40
N VAL A 332 0.27 -17.21 -13.27
CA VAL A 332 -1.17 -17.25 -12.95
C VAL A 332 -1.42 -18.12 -11.71
N VAL A 333 -0.78 -19.30 -11.66
CA VAL A 333 -0.91 -20.25 -10.54
C VAL A 333 -0.26 -19.69 -9.29
N ARG A 334 0.94 -19.09 -9.40
CA ARG A 334 1.63 -18.45 -8.27
C ARG A 334 0.75 -17.37 -7.63
N VAL A 335 0.24 -16.45 -8.45
CA VAL A 335 -0.62 -15.35 -8.00
C VAL A 335 -1.92 -15.85 -7.39
N ALA A 336 -2.52 -16.91 -7.91
CA ALA A 336 -3.75 -17.50 -7.34
C ALA A 336 -3.54 -18.01 -5.90
N TYR A 337 -2.43 -18.72 -5.63
CA TYR A 337 -2.10 -19.17 -4.27
C TYR A 337 -1.73 -18.02 -3.33
N GLN A 338 -1.03 -17.01 -3.82
CA GLN A 338 -0.72 -15.81 -3.04
C GLN A 338 -1.97 -15.01 -2.70
N ALA A 339 -2.91 -14.89 -3.65
CA ALA A 339 -4.21 -14.27 -3.39
C ALA A 339 -5.02 -15.07 -2.34
N LEU A 340 -4.99 -16.40 -2.42
CA LEU A 340 -5.61 -17.26 -1.40
C LEU A 340 -5.00 -17.03 -0.01
N ALA A 341 -3.66 -16.98 0.09
CA ALA A 341 -2.98 -16.67 1.35
C ALA A 341 -3.39 -15.29 1.90
N SER A 342 -3.52 -14.30 1.02
CA SER A 342 -3.96 -12.94 1.37
C SER A 342 -5.38 -12.91 1.94
N VAL A 343 -6.30 -13.64 1.34
CA VAL A 343 -7.69 -13.76 1.82
C VAL A 343 -7.74 -14.49 3.16
N LEU A 344 -7.04 -15.62 3.29
CA LEU A 344 -6.93 -16.37 4.55
C LEU A 344 -6.22 -15.54 5.64
N GLY A 345 -5.30 -14.67 5.23
CA GLY A 345 -4.64 -13.69 6.09
C GLY A 345 -5.50 -12.49 6.48
N GLY A 346 -6.64 -12.27 5.82
CA GLY A 346 -7.61 -11.22 6.15
C GLY A 346 -7.29 -9.84 5.58
N ALA A 347 -6.68 -9.74 4.39
CA ALA A 347 -6.35 -8.48 3.71
C ALA A 347 -7.61 -7.70 3.26
N GLN A 348 -7.64 -6.37 3.46
CA GLN A 348 -8.78 -5.52 3.07
C GLN A 348 -8.74 -5.09 1.60
N THR A 349 -7.59 -5.15 0.97
CA THR A 349 -7.40 -4.82 -0.46
C THR A 349 -6.40 -5.80 -1.06
N ILE A 350 -6.69 -6.30 -2.25
CA ILE A 350 -5.80 -7.24 -2.95
C ILE A 350 -5.53 -6.71 -4.36
N PHE A 351 -4.26 -6.78 -4.74
CA PHE A 351 -3.75 -6.55 -6.08
C PHE A 351 -3.14 -7.85 -6.58
N THR A 352 -3.57 -8.29 -7.74
CA THR A 352 -2.98 -9.46 -8.40
C THR A 352 -2.15 -9.02 -9.60
N CYS A 353 -0.87 -9.33 -9.61
CA CYS A 353 -0.01 -9.09 -10.76
C CYS A 353 -0.44 -9.96 -11.94
N ALA A 354 -0.27 -9.45 -13.13
CA ALA A 354 -0.54 -10.20 -14.34
C ALA A 354 0.61 -11.19 -14.64
N TRP A 355 0.36 -12.19 -15.44
CA TRP A 355 1.35 -13.23 -15.74
C TRP A 355 2.61 -12.70 -16.44
N ASP A 356 2.48 -11.60 -17.16
CA ASP A 356 3.53 -10.93 -17.92
C ASP A 356 4.31 -9.87 -17.13
N GLU A 357 3.99 -9.67 -15.83
CA GLU A 357 4.61 -8.69 -14.94
C GLU A 357 6.14 -8.75 -14.91
N ALA A 358 6.71 -9.96 -14.95
CA ALA A 358 8.16 -10.16 -14.98
C ALA A 358 8.82 -9.78 -16.33
N ILE A 359 8.03 -9.35 -17.32
CA ILE A 359 8.49 -9.11 -18.70
C ILE A 359 8.16 -7.69 -19.14
N ALA A 360 6.92 -7.24 -18.92
CA ALA A 360 6.39 -5.98 -19.42
C ALA A 360 5.20 -5.48 -18.59
N ILE A 361 4.75 -4.25 -18.86
CA ILE A 361 3.47 -3.75 -18.37
C ILE A 361 2.34 -4.66 -18.90
N PRO A 362 1.30 -4.95 -18.08
CA PRO A 362 0.23 -5.85 -18.49
C PRO A 362 -0.55 -5.37 -19.73
N THR A 363 -0.82 -6.30 -20.64
CA THR A 363 -1.82 -6.10 -21.70
C THR A 363 -3.23 -6.04 -21.10
N GLU A 364 -4.25 -5.67 -21.89
CA GLU A 364 -5.65 -5.75 -21.45
C GLU A 364 -6.05 -7.19 -21.11
N ALA A 365 -5.62 -8.15 -21.89
CA ALA A 365 -5.93 -9.56 -21.69
C ALA A 365 -5.30 -10.12 -20.41
N SER A 366 -4.01 -9.84 -20.16
CA SER A 366 -3.32 -10.29 -18.96
C SER A 366 -3.84 -9.58 -17.69
N ALA A 367 -4.14 -8.29 -17.76
CA ALA A 367 -4.76 -7.53 -16.68
C ALA A 367 -6.17 -8.06 -16.36
N LEU A 368 -6.97 -8.40 -17.38
CA LEU A 368 -8.29 -9.01 -17.18
C LEU A 368 -8.17 -10.38 -16.49
N LEU A 369 -7.23 -11.22 -16.90
CA LEU A 369 -7.00 -12.54 -16.28
C LEU A 369 -6.59 -12.38 -14.82
N ALA A 370 -5.71 -11.45 -14.49
CA ALA A 370 -5.34 -11.13 -13.11
C ALA A 370 -6.53 -10.66 -12.27
N LEU A 371 -7.41 -9.84 -12.85
CA LEU A 371 -8.67 -9.42 -12.22
C LEU A 371 -9.61 -10.63 -11.97
N ARG A 372 -9.76 -11.52 -12.95
CA ARG A 372 -10.58 -12.74 -12.83
C ARG A 372 -10.09 -13.68 -11.75
N THR A 373 -8.79 -13.76 -11.51
CA THR A 373 -8.21 -14.55 -10.41
C THR A 373 -8.84 -14.18 -9.06
N GLN A 374 -8.96 -12.90 -8.77
CA GLN A 374 -9.62 -12.44 -7.54
C GLN A 374 -11.14 -12.70 -7.53
N GLN A 375 -11.80 -12.52 -8.67
CA GLN A 375 -13.23 -12.75 -8.78
C GLN A 375 -13.59 -14.23 -8.61
N ILE A 376 -12.82 -15.14 -9.21
CA ILE A 376 -12.96 -16.59 -9.01
C ILE A 376 -12.79 -16.92 -7.51
N LEU A 377 -11.76 -16.40 -6.88
CA LEU A 377 -11.51 -16.61 -5.46
C LEU A 377 -12.66 -16.09 -4.59
N GLY A 378 -13.20 -14.91 -4.92
CA GLY A 378 -14.28 -14.29 -4.15
C GLY A 378 -15.67 -14.92 -4.35
N TYR A 379 -15.97 -15.41 -5.55
CA TYR A 379 -17.34 -15.80 -5.90
C TYR A 379 -17.53 -17.31 -6.12
N GLU A 380 -16.46 -18.06 -6.46
CA GLU A 380 -16.61 -19.48 -6.82
C GLU A 380 -16.07 -20.43 -5.74
N THR A 381 -15.09 -20.03 -4.95
CA THR A 381 -14.38 -20.95 -4.02
C THR A 381 -15.05 -21.10 -2.67
N ASN A 382 -16.02 -20.25 -2.35
CA ASN A 382 -16.67 -20.18 -1.02
C ASN A 382 -15.71 -19.84 0.16
N VAL A 383 -14.46 -19.46 -0.10
CA VAL A 383 -13.50 -19.08 0.95
C VAL A 383 -13.98 -17.90 1.82
N PRO A 384 -14.69 -16.88 1.26
CA PRO A 384 -15.22 -15.77 2.07
C PRO A 384 -16.38 -16.15 3.00
N ALA A 385 -16.94 -17.35 2.88
CA ALA A 385 -18.13 -17.76 3.61
C ALA A 385 -17.93 -17.98 5.12
N VAL A 386 -16.67 -18.14 5.56
CA VAL A 386 -16.31 -18.34 6.96
C VAL A 386 -15.20 -17.37 7.35
N VAL A 387 -15.36 -16.69 8.48
CA VAL A 387 -14.32 -15.80 9.00
C VAL A 387 -13.20 -16.65 9.61
N ASP A 388 -11.96 -16.38 9.18
CA ASP A 388 -10.76 -17.05 9.65
C ASP A 388 -10.92 -18.60 9.71
N PRO A 389 -11.17 -19.26 8.57
CA PRO A 389 -11.51 -20.68 8.54
C PRO A 389 -10.39 -21.61 9.05
N LEU A 390 -9.16 -21.12 9.09
CA LEU A 390 -8.00 -21.86 9.63
C LEU A 390 -7.76 -21.60 11.12
N GLY A 391 -8.53 -20.71 11.75
CA GLY A 391 -8.39 -20.37 13.16
C GLY A 391 -8.61 -21.59 14.05
N GLY A 392 -7.67 -21.83 14.98
CA GLY A 392 -7.64 -23.02 15.84
C GLY A 392 -6.83 -24.19 15.28
N SER A 393 -6.25 -24.07 14.08
CA SER A 393 -5.26 -25.02 13.59
C SER A 393 -4.04 -25.02 14.49
N TYR A 394 -3.68 -26.14 15.09
CA TYR A 394 -2.50 -26.24 15.94
C TYR A 394 -1.23 -25.69 15.28
N PHE A 395 -1.02 -26.02 14.00
CA PHE A 395 0.13 -25.54 13.23
C PHE A 395 0.10 -24.03 13.02
N LEU A 396 -1.04 -23.49 12.57
CA LEU A 396 -1.12 -22.06 12.26
C LEU A 396 -1.05 -21.18 13.51
N GLU A 397 -1.66 -21.62 14.62
CA GLU A 397 -1.59 -20.85 15.88
C GLU A 397 -0.18 -20.85 16.47
N ASP A 398 0.56 -21.97 16.40
CA ASP A 398 1.96 -22.04 16.79
C ASP A 398 2.83 -21.15 15.90
N LEU A 399 2.67 -21.23 14.57
CA LEU A 399 3.42 -20.42 13.62
C LEU A 399 3.12 -18.91 13.81
N THR A 400 1.86 -18.55 14.07
CA THR A 400 1.46 -17.18 14.39
C THR A 400 2.15 -16.66 15.65
N ALA A 401 2.20 -17.46 16.70
CA ALA A 401 2.85 -17.08 17.96
C ALA A 401 4.37 -16.92 17.80
N ARG A 402 5.03 -17.83 17.08
CA ARG A 402 6.45 -17.71 16.77
C ARG A 402 6.77 -16.50 15.89
N MET A 403 5.94 -16.25 14.89
CA MET A 403 6.06 -15.07 14.03
C MET A 403 5.93 -13.78 14.86
N GLU A 404 4.93 -13.70 15.73
CA GLU A 404 4.73 -12.55 16.63
C GLU A 404 5.96 -12.31 17.52
N ALA A 405 6.50 -13.37 18.14
CA ALA A 405 7.68 -13.27 18.99
C ALA A 405 8.91 -12.78 18.22
N ALA A 406 9.17 -13.35 17.03
CA ALA A 406 10.31 -12.98 16.20
C ALA A 406 10.22 -11.52 15.71
N VAL A 407 9.03 -11.07 15.29
CA VAL A 407 8.80 -9.69 14.87
C VAL A 407 8.97 -8.72 16.04
N ALA A 408 8.41 -9.05 17.21
CA ALA A 408 8.53 -8.22 18.42
C ALA A 408 9.99 -8.06 18.87
N GLU A 409 10.78 -9.15 18.86
CA GLU A 409 12.21 -9.09 19.20
C GLU A 409 12.99 -8.23 18.20
N LYS A 410 12.68 -8.34 16.91
CA LYS A 410 13.35 -7.53 15.90
C LYS A 410 13.02 -6.04 16.05
N ILE A 411 11.77 -5.69 16.37
CA ILE A 411 11.39 -4.30 16.68
C ILE A 411 12.16 -3.81 17.91
N ALA A 412 12.20 -4.61 18.99
CA ALA A 412 12.93 -4.26 20.19
C ALA A 412 14.43 -4.06 19.94
N GLN A 413 15.04 -4.84 19.04
CA GLN A 413 16.43 -4.61 18.61
C GLN A 413 16.60 -3.26 17.92
N ILE A 414 15.73 -2.93 16.95
CA ILE A 414 15.77 -1.64 16.25
C ILE A 414 15.65 -0.47 17.24
N GLU A 415 14.79 -0.60 18.24
CA GLU A 415 14.62 0.42 19.27
C GLU A 415 15.87 0.58 20.16
N ARG A 416 16.48 -0.51 20.59
CA ARG A 416 17.76 -0.48 21.34
C ARG A 416 18.88 0.21 20.55
N ASP A 417 18.84 0.10 19.25
CA ASP A 417 19.83 0.67 18.32
C ASP A 417 19.52 2.14 17.92
N GLY A 418 18.55 2.79 18.58
CA GLY A 418 18.19 4.19 18.36
C GLY A 418 16.95 4.43 17.52
N GLY A 419 16.17 3.40 17.23
CA GLY A 419 14.92 3.47 16.47
C GLY A 419 15.12 3.39 14.95
N MET A 420 13.99 3.37 14.24
CA MET A 420 14.00 3.10 12.80
C MET A 420 14.69 4.18 11.98
N VAL A 421 14.49 5.46 12.29
CA VAL A 421 15.14 6.57 11.59
C VAL A 421 16.67 6.46 11.68
N ALA A 422 17.21 6.26 12.87
CA ALA A 422 18.65 6.09 13.07
C ALA A 422 19.19 4.82 12.39
N ALA A 423 18.39 3.74 12.33
CA ALA A 423 18.78 2.52 11.65
C ALA A 423 18.84 2.71 10.12
N VAL A 424 17.91 3.49 9.55
CA VAL A 424 17.88 3.86 8.12
C VAL A 424 19.07 4.75 7.76
N GLU A 425 19.30 5.82 8.53
CA GLU A 425 20.42 6.74 8.28
C GLU A 425 21.79 6.08 8.40
N ALA A 426 21.91 5.09 9.28
CA ALA A 426 23.13 4.30 9.45
C ALA A 426 23.30 3.16 8.43
N GLY A 427 22.35 2.94 7.51
CA GLY A 427 22.41 1.87 6.51
C GLY A 427 22.23 0.44 7.06
N ARG A 428 21.85 0.28 8.33
CA ARG A 428 21.74 -1.05 8.98
C ARG A 428 20.62 -1.89 8.41
N VAL A 429 19.46 -1.27 8.12
CA VAL A 429 18.31 -1.97 7.53
C VAL A 429 18.63 -2.45 6.12
N GLN A 430 19.28 -1.60 5.34
CA GLN A 430 19.73 -1.89 3.98
C GLN A 430 20.68 -3.11 3.97
N GLN A 431 21.66 -3.12 4.89
CA GLN A 431 22.62 -4.22 5.02
C GLN A 431 21.93 -5.53 5.39
N GLU A 432 21.02 -5.52 6.36
CA GLU A 432 20.29 -6.74 6.77
C GLU A 432 19.45 -7.33 5.64
N ILE A 433 18.82 -6.47 4.82
CA ILE A 433 18.05 -6.90 3.65
C ILE A 433 18.98 -7.48 2.59
N ALA A 434 20.10 -6.82 2.31
CA ALA A 434 21.11 -7.31 1.36
C ALA A 434 21.65 -8.70 1.75
N ASP A 435 21.95 -8.91 3.04
CA ASP A 435 22.39 -10.20 3.55
C ASP A 435 21.33 -11.30 3.38
N SER A 436 20.06 -10.95 3.56
CA SER A 436 18.95 -11.90 3.38
C SER A 436 18.72 -12.22 1.91
N ALA A 437 18.78 -11.21 1.03
CA ALA A 437 18.70 -11.36 -0.41
C ALA A 437 19.82 -12.27 -0.94
N TYR A 438 21.06 -12.05 -0.49
CA TYR A 438 22.20 -12.87 -0.87
C TYR A 438 22.02 -14.34 -0.44
N ARG A 439 21.62 -14.59 0.83
CA ARG A 439 21.34 -15.95 1.30
C ARG A 439 20.26 -16.64 0.50
N TRP A 440 19.20 -15.90 0.15
CA TRP A 440 18.10 -16.43 -0.65
C TRP A 440 18.55 -16.80 -2.07
N GLN A 441 19.30 -15.90 -2.72
CA GLN A 441 19.84 -16.13 -4.07
C GLN A 441 20.77 -17.33 -4.09
N LYS A 442 21.66 -17.43 -3.10
CA LYS A 442 22.56 -18.56 -2.97
C LYS A 442 21.81 -19.90 -2.80
N ALA A 443 20.76 -19.93 -1.96
CA ALA A 443 19.95 -21.13 -1.77
C ALA A 443 19.22 -21.57 -3.07
N VAL A 444 18.87 -20.62 -3.94
CA VAL A 444 18.33 -20.92 -5.28
C VAL A 444 19.40 -21.49 -6.20
N GLU A 445 20.60 -20.89 -6.21
CA GLU A 445 21.74 -21.35 -7.05
C GLU A 445 22.22 -22.74 -6.64
N ASP A 446 22.30 -23.00 -5.32
CA ASP A 446 22.71 -24.29 -4.77
C ASP A 446 21.62 -25.38 -4.87
N GLY A 447 20.42 -25.03 -5.35
CA GLY A 447 19.27 -25.94 -5.51
C GLY A 447 18.55 -26.32 -4.22
N GLU A 448 18.89 -25.69 -3.09
CA GLU A 448 18.19 -25.85 -1.82
C GLU A 448 16.75 -25.30 -1.90
N ARG A 449 16.57 -24.21 -2.65
CA ARG A 449 15.26 -23.67 -3.00
C ARG A 449 14.94 -23.94 -4.46
N ARG A 450 13.79 -24.58 -4.67
CA ARG A 450 13.32 -24.96 -6.01
C ARG A 450 12.31 -23.95 -6.52
N ILE A 451 12.54 -23.44 -7.73
CA ILE A 451 11.62 -22.57 -8.46
C ILE A 451 11.32 -23.27 -9.79
N VAL A 452 10.08 -23.74 -9.93
CA VAL A 452 9.63 -24.47 -11.12
C VAL A 452 9.80 -23.60 -12.37
N GLY A 453 10.39 -24.18 -13.40
CA GLY A 453 10.70 -23.51 -14.66
C GLY A 453 11.98 -22.65 -14.61
N VAL A 454 12.58 -22.40 -13.42
CA VAL A 454 13.80 -21.59 -13.27
C VAL A 454 15.01 -22.45 -12.96
N ASN A 455 15.04 -23.13 -11.82
CA ASN A 455 16.11 -24.03 -11.40
C ASN A 455 15.64 -25.48 -11.17
N TRP A 456 14.33 -25.74 -11.38
CA TRP A 456 13.71 -27.05 -11.25
C TRP A 456 12.74 -27.29 -12.42
N ASP A 457 12.75 -28.51 -12.99
CA ASP A 457 11.86 -28.96 -14.09
C ASP A 457 11.79 -27.96 -15.25
N ARG A 458 12.94 -27.56 -15.77
CA ARG A 458 13.05 -26.59 -16.87
C ARG A 458 12.54 -27.20 -18.18
N THR A 459 11.75 -26.43 -18.93
CA THR A 459 11.42 -26.73 -20.32
C THR A 459 12.12 -25.76 -21.27
N GLU A 460 12.18 -26.10 -22.56
CA GLU A 460 12.60 -25.13 -23.58
C GLU A 460 11.61 -23.96 -23.59
N GLU A 461 12.15 -22.72 -23.62
CA GLU A 461 11.31 -21.51 -23.60
C GLU A 461 10.46 -21.45 -24.88
N ALA A 462 9.14 -21.48 -24.72
CA ALA A 462 8.21 -21.15 -25.79
C ALA A 462 8.24 -19.63 -26.04
N PRO A 463 7.98 -19.17 -27.28
CA PRO A 463 7.82 -17.76 -27.56
C PRO A 463 6.73 -17.16 -26.64
N VAL A 464 7.05 -16.05 -25.99
CA VAL A 464 6.07 -15.29 -25.19
C VAL A 464 5.07 -14.66 -26.17
N GLY A 465 3.78 -14.68 -25.82
CA GLY A 465 2.72 -14.08 -26.62
C GLY A 465 2.88 -12.58 -26.85
N GLU A 466 1.80 -11.91 -27.24
CA GLU A 466 1.81 -10.45 -27.42
C GLU A 466 2.08 -9.74 -26.10
N LEU A 467 3.10 -8.88 -26.08
CA LEU A 467 3.48 -8.04 -24.95
C LEU A 467 3.06 -6.60 -25.21
N PHE A 468 2.82 -5.87 -24.11
CA PHE A 468 2.58 -4.43 -24.15
C PHE A 468 3.74 -3.71 -24.84
N ARG A 469 3.41 -2.71 -25.64
CA ARG A 469 4.37 -1.79 -26.25
C ARG A 469 3.93 -0.37 -25.96
N GLU A 470 4.87 0.45 -25.52
CA GLU A 470 4.65 1.88 -25.33
C GLU A 470 4.27 2.56 -26.65
N HIS A 471 3.37 3.54 -26.55
CA HIS A 471 3.00 4.31 -27.73
C HIS A 471 4.14 5.27 -28.11
N PRO A 472 4.59 5.30 -29.35
CA PRO A 472 5.78 6.09 -29.76
C PRO A 472 5.66 7.59 -29.52
N GLN A 473 4.45 8.11 -29.39
CA GLN A 473 4.17 9.54 -29.22
C GLN A 473 3.93 9.96 -27.76
N THR A 474 4.00 9.04 -26.79
CA THR A 474 3.72 9.33 -25.37
C THR A 474 4.50 10.53 -24.88
N VAL A 475 5.81 10.51 -25.05
CA VAL A 475 6.71 11.60 -24.59
C VAL A 475 6.37 12.93 -25.28
N SER A 476 6.18 12.93 -26.61
CA SER A 476 5.87 14.16 -27.36
C SER A 476 4.52 14.76 -26.97
N HIS A 477 3.52 13.94 -26.69
CA HIS A 477 2.21 14.39 -26.21
C HIS A 477 2.31 15.02 -24.82
N GLN A 478 3.04 14.38 -23.88
CA GLN A 478 3.23 14.93 -22.54
C GLN A 478 4.00 16.25 -22.55
N LEU A 479 5.08 16.36 -23.33
CA LEU A 479 5.83 17.61 -23.49
C LEU A 479 4.98 18.73 -24.11
N ALA A 480 4.14 18.41 -25.10
CA ALA A 480 3.24 19.39 -25.69
C ALA A 480 2.18 19.89 -24.70
N ARG A 481 1.62 19.00 -23.88
CA ARG A 481 0.69 19.35 -22.80
C ARG A 481 1.34 20.27 -21.78
N LEU A 482 2.49 19.90 -21.24
CA LEU A 482 3.23 20.72 -20.28
C LEU A 482 3.53 22.12 -20.83
N THR A 483 4.02 22.19 -22.08
CA THR A 483 4.29 23.45 -22.77
C THR A 483 3.02 24.31 -22.87
N HIS A 484 1.90 23.71 -23.23
CA HIS A 484 0.60 24.40 -23.31
C HIS A 484 0.18 24.97 -21.95
N VAL A 485 0.24 24.18 -20.89
CA VAL A 485 -0.12 24.62 -19.53
C VAL A 485 0.80 25.77 -19.07
N LYS A 486 2.11 25.63 -19.24
CA LYS A 486 3.10 26.69 -18.89
C LYS A 486 2.85 27.99 -19.66
N ALA A 487 2.38 27.92 -20.90
CA ALA A 487 2.08 29.11 -21.72
C ALA A 487 0.73 29.77 -21.38
N ALA A 488 -0.28 28.98 -20.99
CA ALA A 488 -1.65 29.46 -20.76
C ALA A 488 -1.93 29.95 -19.33
N ARG A 489 -1.14 29.53 -18.34
CA ARG A 489 -1.36 29.84 -16.93
C ARG A 489 -1.00 31.29 -16.57
N ASP A 490 -1.55 31.81 -15.47
CA ASP A 490 -1.12 33.08 -14.88
C ASP A 490 0.23 32.92 -14.17
N GLY A 491 1.31 33.32 -14.86
CA GLY A 491 2.67 33.22 -14.35
C GLY A 491 2.93 34.03 -13.08
N ALA A 492 2.23 35.17 -12.90
CA ALA A 492 2.37 35.99 -11.69
C ALA A 492 1.74 35.28 -10.47
N ARG A 493 0.59 34.65 -10.66
CA ARG A 493 -0.07 33.83 -9.63
C ARG A 493 0.81 32.62 -9.25
N VAL A 494 1.39 31.95 -10.23
CA VAL A 494 2.31 30.82 -9.99
C VAL A 494 3.52 31.26 -9.15
N GLU A 495 4.19 32.35 -9.56
CA GLU A 495 5.37 32.83 -8.83
C GLU A 495 5.04 33.26 -7.40
N LYS A 496 3.88 33.90 -7.19
CA LYS A 496 3.39 34.26 -5.86
C LYS A 496 3.16 33.02 -4.99
N ALA A 497 2.52 31.97 -5.53
CA ALA A 497 2.26 30.73 -4.80
C ALA A 497 3.56 29.98 -4.46
N LEU A 498 4.50 29.92 -5.39
CA LEU A 498 5.81 29.31 -5.18
C LEU A 498 6.68 30.08 -4.17
N ALA A 499 6.61 31.40 -4.15
CA ALA A 499 7.27 32.23 -3.14
C ALA A 499 6.72 31.96 -1.74
N ALA A 500 5.39 31.93 -1.60
CA ALA A 500 4.73 31.59 -0.34
C ALA A 500 5.06 30.17 0.16
N LEU A 501 5.10 29.19 -0.75
CA LEU A 501 5.55 27.82 -0.43
C LEU A 501 7.01 27.82 0.09
N THR A 502 7.88 28.59 -0.53
CA THR A 502 9.30 28.69 -0.12
C THR A 502 9.43 29.28 1.29
N GLU A 503 8.67 30.33 1.58
CA GLU A 503 8.65 30.97 2.90
C GLU A 503 8.10 30.02 3.99
N ALA A 504 6.99 29.36 3.72
CA ALA A 504 6.40 28.35 4.63
C ALA A 504 7.35 27.17 4.88
N ALA A 505 8.08 26.75 3.85
CA ALA A 505 9.07 25.67 3.97
C ALA A 505 10.24 26.06 4.90
N ALA A 506 10.66 27.32 4.91
CA ALA A 506 11.68 27.83 5.81
C ALA A 506 11.17 28.00 7.27
N GLY A 507 9.86 28.08 7.47
CA GLY A 507 9.19 28.13 8.78
C GLY A 507 8.75 26.75 9.28
N ASN A 508 7.72 26.77 10.17
CA ASN A 508 7.14 25.57 10.77
C ASN A 508 5.66 25.35 10.38
N GLU A 509 5.18 26.08 9.39
CA GLU A 509 3.79 26.00 8.95
C GLU A 509 3.52 24.67 8.24
N ASN A 510 2.25 24.22 8.28
CA ASN A 510 1.81 23.07 7.49
C ASN A 510 1.88 23.42 6.00
N LEU A 511 2.59 22.62 5.21
CA LEU A 511 2.83 22.90 3.79
C LEU A 511 1.63 22.60 2.88
N MET A 512 0.66 21.81 3.33
CA MET A 512 -0.46 21.38 2.48
C MET A 512 -1.28 22.54 1.89
N PRO A 513 -1.65 23.61 2.63
CA PRO A 513 -2.36 24.76 2.05
C PRO A 513 -1.56 25.44 0.93
N TYR A 514 -0.25 25.51 1.03
CA TYR A 514 0.62 26.10 0.03
C TYR A 514 0.77 25.24 -1.22
N PHE A 515 0.81 23.91 -1.06
CA PHE A 515 0.74 22.98 -2.19
C PHE A 515 -0.60 23.09 -2.93
N LEU A 516 -1.71 23.23 -2.21
CA LEU A 516 -3.03 23.42 -2.82
C LEU A 516 -3.09 24.69 -3.67
N GLU A 517 -2.60 25.83 -3.15
CA GLU A 517 -2.60 27.08 -3.91
C GLU A 517 -1.65 27.01 -5.12
N ALA A 518 -0.48 26.39 -4.96
CA ALA A 518 0.46 26.19 -6.07
C ALA A 518 -0.15 25.29 -7.17
N ALA A 519 -0.79 24.18 -6.79
CA ALA A 519 -1.47 23.28 -7.73
C ALA A 519 -2.64 23.99 -8.43
N ALA A 520 -3.47 24.75 -7.69
CA ALA A 520 -4.57 25.53 -8.25
C ALA A 520 -4.09 26.66 -9.20
N ALA A 521 -2.88 27.17 -8.98
CA ALA A 521 -2.22 28.11 -9.88
C ALA A 521 -1.60 27.44 -11.11
N ARG A 522 -1.60 26.10 -11.23
CA ARG A 522 -0.93 25.30 -12.27
C ARG A 522 0.60 25.36 -12.18
N ALA A 523 1.16 25.48 -10.98
CA ALA A 523 2.57 25.19 -10.78
C ALA A 523 2.83 23.71 -11.06
N SER A 524 3.96 23.38 -11.69
CA SER A 524 4.35 22.01 -11.95
C SER A 524 5.00 21.35 -10.71
N ILE A 525 5.06 20.01 -10.72
CA ILE A 525 5.77 19.25 -9.68
C ILE A 525 7.22 19.69 -9.57
N GLY A 526 7.92 19.80 -10.72
CA GLY A 526 9.32 20.20 -10.77
C GLY A 526 9.57 21.61 -10.24
N GLU A 527 8.66 22.57 -10.51
CA GLU A 527 8.74 23.92 -9.97
C GLU A 527 8.62 23.92 -8.43
N MET A 528 7.63 23.22 -7.87
CA MET A 528 7.43 23.10 -6.42
C MET A 528 8.64 22.44 -5.75
N VAL A 529 9.09 21.32 -6.28
CA VAL A 529 10.24 20.57 -5.75
C VAL A 529 11.53 21.38 -5.85
N THR A 530 11.73 22.14 -6.92
CA THR A 530 12.89 23.02 -7.09
C THR A 530 12.93 24.10 -6.01
N ARG A 531 11.78 24.64 -5.60
CA ARG A 531 11.72 25.62 -4.48
C ARG A 531 12.05 24.95 -3.14
N LEU A 532 11.50 23.77 -2.90
CA LEU A 532 11.75 23.03 -1.67
C LEU A 532 13.21 22.57 -1.54
N ARG A 533 13.86 22.16 -2.64
CA ARG A 533 15.30 21.80 -2.65
C ARG A 533 16.20 22.94 -2.17
N LYS A 534 15.84 24.19 -2.46
CA LYS A 534 16.60 25.36 -1.99
C LYS A 534 16.55 25.54 -0.48
N VAL A 535 15.47 25.08 0.16
CA VAL A 535 15.27 25.21 1.61
C VAL A 535 15.73 23.96 2.35
N PHE A 536 15.35 22.79 1.87
CA PHE A 536 15.57 21.50 2.54
C PHE A 536 16.89 20.82 2.18
N GLY A 537 17.48 21.20 1.05
CA GLY A 537 18.61 20.47 0.46
C GLY A 537 18.16 19.18 -0.23
N GLU A 538 19.12 18.36 -0.59
CA GLU A 538 18.93 17.05 -1.22
C GLU A 538 19.53 15.95 -0.35
N PHE A 539 18.87 14.79 -0.32
CA PHE A 539 19.44 13.60 0.31
C PHE A 539 20.64 13.10 -0.49
N ARG A 540 21.66 12.68 0.25
CA ARG A 540 22.81 11.97 -0.33
C ARG A 540 22.96 10.66 0.40
N GLU A 541 22.95 9.59 -0.37
CA GLU A 541 23.12 8.24 0.19
C GLU A 541 24.48 8.12 0.89
N PRO A 542 24.51 7.64 2.15
CA PRO A 542 25.78 7.42 2.83
C PRO A 542 26.56 6.32 2.10
N LEU A 543 27.84 6.57 1.84
CA LEU A 543 28.73 5.53 1.33
C LEU A 543 28.97 4.53 2.46
N VAL A 544 28.33 3.37 2.37
CA VAL A 544 28.59 2.23 3.24
C VAL A 544 29.70 1.40 2.56
N PHE A 545 30.89 1.40 3.15
CA PHE A 545 32.02 0.58 2.69
C PHE A 545 32.08 -0.74 3.44
#